data_1f859b93c32a90d35ddd9c51630dd098
#
_entry.id   1f859b93c32a90d35ddd9c51630dd098
#
_cell.length_a   1.000
_cell.length_b   1.000
_cell.length_c   1.000
_cell.angle_alpha   90.00
_cell.angle_beta   90.00
_cell.angle_gamma   90.00
#
_symmetry.space_group_name_H-M   'P 1'
#
loop_
_entity.id
_entity.type
_entity.pdbx_description
1 polymer ?
#
loop_
_entity_poly.entity_id
_entity_poly.type
_entity_poly.pdbx_seq_one_letter_code
_entity_poly.pdbx_strand_id
1 'polypeptide(L)'
;MAEAKSQDMHDKKYFNHTSPTTCGSPFTMMRNYGITYKSAAENIAKGQKNAAEVVKAWMNSEGHRANILSKNFTHIGVGHVKDGNYWTQMFIQKNKSVI
;
A
#
# COMPACT_ATOMS: atom_id res chain seq x y z
N MET A 1 6.18 -5.87 2.96
CA MET A 1 5.70 -4.63 3.60
C MET A 1 4.20 -4.42 3.45
N ALA A 2 3.65 -4.55 2.26
CA ALA A 2 2.21 -4.36 2.05
C ALA A 2 1.35 -5.31 2.88
N GLU A 3 1.72 -6.58 2.97
CA GLU A 3 1.02 -7.55 3.80
C GLU A 3 1.10 -7.18 5.29
N ALA A 4 2.26 -6.71 5.75
CA ALA A 4 2.41 -6.22 7.13
C ALA A 4 1.50 -5.03 7.41
N LYS A 5 1.28 -4.15 6.43
CA LYS A 5 0.34 -3.03 6.57
C LYS A 5 -1.09 -3.52 6.69
N SER A 6 -1.50 -4.48 5.86
CA SER A 6 -2.84 -5.06 5.95
C SER A 6 -3.04 -5.78 7.29
N GLN A 7 -2.03 -6.50 7.76
CA GLN A 7 -2.07 -7.16 9.06
C GLN A 7 -2.15 -6.14 10.20
N ASP A 8 -1.41 -5.05 10.11
CA ASP A 8 -1.44 -3.99 11.13
C ASP A 8 -2.83 -3.34 11.20
N MET A 9 -3.45 -3.05 10.07
CA MET A 9 -4.82 -2.52 10.03
C MET A 9 -5.80 -3.49 10.70
N HIS A 10 -5.66 -4.78 10.42
CA HIS A 10 -6.49 -5.81 11.04
C HIS A 10 -6.28 -5.88 12.55
N ASP A 11 -5.02 -5.98 12.99
CA ASP A 11 -4.68 -6.22 14.40
C ASP A 11 -4.96 -5.01 15.28
N LYS A 12 -4.74 -3.80 14.76
CA LYS A 12 -4.94 -2.54 15.50
C LYS A 12 -6.32 -1.95 15.26
N LYS A 13 -7.14 -2.58 14.43
CA LYS A 13 -8.54 -2.20 14.15
C LYS A 13 -8.66 -0.77 13.64
N TYR A 14 -7.86 -0.43 12.64
CA TYR A 14 -7.96 0.88 11.99
C TYR A 14 -7.98 0.72 10.46
N PHE A 15 -8.39 1.77 9.78
CA PHE A 15 -8.34 1.84 8.32
C PHE A 15 -7.87 3.23 7.93
N ASN A 16 -6.56 3.41 7.80
CA ASN A 16 -5.94 4.69 7.46
C ASN A 16 -4.54 4.43 6.90
N HIS A 17 -4.04 5.36 6.10
CA HIS A 17 -2.66 5.30 5.61
C HIS A 17 -1.65 5.37 6.76
N THR A 18 -1.95 6.12 7.80
CA THR A 18 -1.08 6.26 8.97
C THR A 18 -1.51 5.30 10.07
N SER A 19 -0.59 4.46 10.52
CA SER A 19 -0.82 3.59 11.66
C SER A 19 -0.88 4.40 12.96
N PRO A 20 -1.83 4.10 13.86
CA PRO A 20 -1.89 4.77 15.16
C PRO A 20 -0.79 4.35 16.13
N THR A 21 0.02 3.37 15.77
CA THR A 21 1.05 2.79 16.64
C THR A 21 2.44 2.95 16.06
N THR A 22 3.18 1.85 15.93
CA THR A 22 4.60 1.85 15.58
C THR A 22 4.89 1.96 14.08
N CYS A 23 3.93 1.62 13.23
CA CYS A 23 4.18 1.62 11.78
C CYS A 23 4.21 3.02 11.18
N GLY A 24 3.46 3.98 11.77
CA GLY A 24 3.40 5.34 11.27
C GLY A 24 2.84 5.45 9.85
N SER A 25 3.33 6.42 9.08
CA SER A 25 2.94 6.60 7.69
C SER A 25 3.54 5.50 6.80
N PRO A 26 3.05 5.33 5.55
CA PRO A 26 3.68 4.40 4.61
C PRO A 26 5.16 4.69 4.41
N PHE A 27 5.56 5.94 4.41
CA PHE A 27 6.95 6.36 4.25
C PHE A 27 7.82 5.93 5.44
N THR A 28 7.30 6.07 6.66
CA THR A 28 7.96 5.58 7.87
C THR A 28 8.12 4.06 7.83
N MET A 29 7.07 3.36 7.41
CA MET A 29 7.11 1.91 7.30
C MET A 29 8.14 1.45 6.27
N MET A 30 8.21 2.11 5.11
CA MET A 30 9.23 1.82 4.11
C MET A 30 10.64 2.00 4.66
N ARG A 31 10.87 3.08 5.41
CA ARG A 31 12.15 3.34 6.07
C ARG A 31 12.51 2.22 7.05
N ASN A 32 11.55 1.80 7.86
CA ASN A 32 11.76 0.73 8.84
C ASN A 32 12.12 -0.61 8.18
N TYR A 33 11.65 -0.83 6.95
CA TYR A 33 11.98 -2.03 6.16
C TYR A 33 13.25 -1.88 5.33
N GLY A 34 13.95 -0.75 5.45
CA GLY A 34 15.17 -0.50 4.68
C GLY A 34 14.92 -0.27 3.19
N ILE A 35 13.70 0.13 2.82
CA ILE A 35 13.33 0.38 1.43
C ILE A 35 13.67 1.83 1.07
N THR A 36 14.53 2.00 0.07
CA THR A 36 14.87 3.32 -0.45
C THR A 36 14.07 3.61 -1.72
N TYR A 37 13.65 4.85 -1.89
CA TYR A 37 12.82 5.23 -3.03
C TYR A 37 12.97 6.71 -3.36
N LYS A 38 12.67 7.06 -4.62
CA LYS A 38 12.58 8.45 -5.08
C LYS A 38 11.18 9.02 -4.82
N SER A 39 10.16 8.22 -5.05
CA SER A 39 8.77 8.55 -4.72
C SER A 39 8.02 7.28 -4.34
N ALA A 40 6.92 7.44 -3.61
CA ALA A 40 6.14 6.32 -3.10
C ALA A 40 4.68 6.69 -2.96
N ALA A 41 3.81 5.68 -3.01
CA ALA A 41 2.38 5.83 -2.77
C ALA A 41 1.80 4.54 -2.19
N GLU A 42 0.61 4.66 -1.62
CA GLU A 42 -0.11 3.54 -1.04
C GLU A 42 -1.59 3.60 -1.42
N ASN A 43 -2.14 2.46 -1.82
CA ASN A 43 -3.59 2.26 -1.90
C ASN A 43 -3.99 1.28 -0.80
N ILE A 44 -5.05 1.59 -0.08
CA ILE A 44 -5.65 0.69 0.91
C ILE A 44 -7.12 0.48 0.61
N ALA A 45 -7.64 -0.69 1.01
CA ALA A 45 -9.05 -1.01 0.88
C ALA A 45 -9.47 -1.99 1.96
N LYS A 46 -10.76 -2.01 2.26
CA LYS A 46 -11.34 -2.88 3.28
C LYS A 46 -12.70 -3.39 2.81
N GLY A 47 -12.94 -4.68 2.96
CA GLY A 47 -14.23 -5.30 2.72
C GLY A 47 -14.40 -5.98 1.39
N GLN A 48 -13.58 -5.71 0.38
CA GLN A 48 -13.66 -6.38 -0.90
C GLN A 48 -13.27 -7.85 -0.76
N LYS A 49 -14.07 -8.75 -1.36
CA LYS A 49 -13.94 -10.20 -1.16
C LYS A 49 -12.87 -10.86 -2.01
N ASN A 50 -12.44 -10.21 -3.09
CA ASN A 50 -11.44 -10.77 -3.99
C ASN A 50 -10.65 -9.67 -4.68
N ALA A 51 -9.55 -10.07 -5.34
CA ALA A 51 -8.66 -9.12 -6.00
C ALA A 51 -9.34 -8.32 -7.11
N ALA A 52 -10.25 -8.94 -7.87
CA ALA A 52 -10.96 -8.25 -8.94
C ALA A 52 -11.84 -7.11 -8.39
N GLU A 53 -12.52 -7.34 -7.27
CA GLU A 53 -13.35 -6.31 -6.62
C GLU A 53 -12.50 -5.15 -6.09
N VAL A 54 -11.37 -5.45 -5.45
CA VAL A 54 -10.54 -4.40 -4.87
C VAL A 54 -9.89 -3.54 -5.95
N VAL A 55 -9.38 -4.15 -7.01
CA VAL A 55 -8.80 -3.40 -8.14
C VAL A 55 -9.87 -2.54 -8.80
N LYS A 56 -11.06 -3.08 -9.01
CA LYS A 56 -12.19 -2.31 -9.56
C LYS A 56 -12.51 -1.11 -8.68
N ALA A 57 -12.56 -1.28 -7.37
CA ALA A 57 -12.82 -0.18 -6.43
C ALA A 57 -11.73 0.89 -6.52
N TRP A 58 -10.46 0.50 -6.57
CA TRP A 58 -9.37 1.45 -6.73
C TRP A 58 -9.41 2.17 -8.06
N MET A 59 -9.72 1.46 -9.16
CA MET A 59 -9.80 2.07 -10.49
C MET A 59 -10.99 3.03 -10.64
N ASN A 60 -12.02 2.87 -9.84
CA ASN A 60 -13.17 3.79 -9.81
C ASN A 60 -12.94 5.03 -8.94
N SER A 61 -11.84 5.08 -8.21
CA SER A 61 -11.45 6.23 -7.39
C SER A 61 -10.28 6.94 -8.07
N GLU A 62 -10.45 8.23 -8.38
CA GLU A 62 -9.45 8.99 -9.13
C GLU A 62 -8.07 8.95 -8.48
N GLY A 63 -7.98 9.17 -7.18
CA GLY A 63 -6.71 9.17 -6.45
C GLY A 63 -6.03 7.80 -6.46
N HIS A 64 -6.79 6.74 -6.22
CA HIS A 64 -6.26 5.38 -6.25
C HIS A 64 -5.85 4.95 -7.64
N ARG A 65 -6.67 5.31 -8.65
CA ARG A 65 -6.36 5.01 -10.04
C ARG A 65 -5.09 5.72 -10.50
N ALA A 66 -4.89 6.96 -10.08
CA ALA A 66 -3.69 7.72 -10.43
C ALA A 66 -2.43 7.00 -9.93
N ASN A 67 -2.47 6.42 -8.74
CA ASN A 67 -1.35 5.65 -8.21
C ASN A 67 -1.05 4.42 -9.07
N ILE A 68 -2.08 3.68 -9.45
CA ILE A 68 -1.94 2.45 -10.25
C ILE A 68 -1.38 2.77 -11.64
N LEU A 69 -1.84 3.84 -12.26
CA LEU A 69 -1.48 4.19 -13.64
C LEU A 69 -0.24 5.08 -13.74
N SER A 70 0.36 5.47 -12.63
CA SER A 70 1.55 6.32 -12.65
C SER A 70 2.72 5.63 -13.32
N LYS A 71 3.30 6.29 -14.33
CA LYS A 71 4.47 5.79 -15.05
C LYS A 71 5.77 5.89 -14.25
N ASN A 72 5.73 6.62 -13.14
CA ASN A 72 6.93 6.85 -12.32
C ASN A 72 7.25 5.67 -11.41
N PHE A 73 6.26 4.89 -11.04
CA PHE A 73 6.49 3.76 -10.14
C PHE A 73 7.07 2.56 -10.88
N THR A 74 8.12 1.98 -10.31
CA THR A 74 8.85 0.86 -10.89
C THR A 74 8.60 -0.46 -10.15
N HIS A 75 8.12 -0.38 -8.91
CA HIS A 75 7.91 -1.56 -8.06
C HIS A 75 6.57 -1.47 -7.35
N ILE A 76 5.93 -2.62 -7.15
CA ILE A 76 4.67 -2.75 -6.44
C ILE A 76 4.76 -3.89 -5.44
N GLY A 77 4.19 -3.70 -4.26
CA GLY A 77 3.95 -4.75 -3.28
C GLY A 77 2.47 -4.81 -2.95
N VAL A 78 1.93 -6.01 -2.81
CA VAL A 78 0.51 -6.22 -2.52
C VAL A 78 0.37 -7.11 -1.30
N GLY A 79 -0.55 -6.75 -0.42
CA GLY A 79 -0.88 -7.54 0.76
C GLY A 79 -2.38 -7.64 0.97
N HIS A 80 -2.81 -8.77 1.52
CA HIS A 80 -4.20 -9.02 1.83
C HIS A 80 -4.30 -9.84 3.12
N VAL A 81 -5.12 -9.38 4.05
CA VAL A 81 -5.52 -10.14 5.22
C VAL A 81 -6.99 -10.49 5.08
N LYS A 82 -7.28 -11.78 4.96
CA LYS A 82 -8.61 -12.28 4.65
C LYS A 82 -9.63 -11.95 5.72
N ASP A 83 -9.27 -11.99 6.98
CA ASP A 83 -10.16 -11.62 8.07
C ASP A 83 -10.41 -10.11 8.03
N GLY A 84 -11.65 -9.72 7.69
CA GLY A 84 -12.02 -8.33 7.46
C GLY A 84 -11.65 -7.81 6.08
N ASN A 85 -10.96 -8.59 5.25
CA ASN A 85 -10.54 -8.24 3.89
C ASN A 85 -9.84 -6.89 3.84
N TYR A 86 -8.69 -6.79 4.49
CA TYR A 86 -7.82 -5.64 4.41
C TYR A 86 -6.83 -5.80 3.25
N TRP A 87 -6.76 -4.80 2.39
CA TRP A 87 -5.94 -4.80 1.19
C TRP A 87 -4.96 -3.63 1.20
N THR A 88 -3.75 -3.86 0.75
CA THR A 88 -2.74 -2.82 0.63
C THR A 88 -1.96 -2.99 -0.67
N GLN A 89 -1.78 -1.90 -1.40
CA GLN A 89 -0.80 -1.80 -2.49
C GLN A 89 0.21 -0.72 -2.10
N MET A 90 1.49 -1.07 -2.19
CA MET A 90 2.58 -0.13 -2.01
C MET A 90 3.31 0.04 -3.32
N PHE A 91 3.55 1.28 -3.71
CA PHE A 91 4.24 1.63 -4.95
C PHE A 91 5.49 2.41 -4.62
N ILE A 92 6.59 2.11 -5.29
CA ILE A 92 7.80 2.92 -5.20
C ILE A 92 8.37 3.20 -6.58
N GLN A 93 8.96 4.39 -6.72
CA GLN A 93 9.88 4.71 -7.79
C GLN A 93 11.28 4.54 -7.21
N LYS A 94 11.99 3.54 -7.68
CA LYS A 94 13.32 3.26 -7.16
C LYS A 94 14.31 4.31 -7.64
N ASN A 95 15.28 4.66 -6.78
CA ASN A 95 16.36 5.54 -7.17
C ASN A 95 17.15 4.91 -8.32
N LYS A 96 17.61 5.74 -9.26
CA LYS A 96 18.46 5.23 -10.33
C LYS A 96 19.67 4.53 -9.73
N SER A 97 19.92 3.33 -10.20
CA SER A 97 21.15 2.63 -9.88
C SER A 97 22.32 3.41 -10.48
N VAL A 98 23.26 3.79 -9.65
CA VAL A 98 24.51 4.36 -10.10
C VAL A 98 25.46 3.20 -10.26
N ILE A 99 25.77 2.87 -11.48
CA ILE A 99 26.71 1.80 -11.79
C ILE A 99 28.11 2.37 -11.83
#